data_9f18cc0e27899d824d85c44748c7049d
#
_entry.id   9f18cc0e27899d824d85c44748c7049d
#
_cell.length_a   1.000
_cell.length_b   1.000
_cell.length_c   1.000
_cell.angle_alpha   90.00
_cell.angle_beta   90.00
_cell.angle_gamma   90.00
#
_symmetry.space_group_name_H-M   'P 1'
#
loop_
_entity.id
_entity.type
_entity.pdbx_description
1 polymer ?
#
loop_
_entity_poly.entity_id
_entity_poly.type
_entity_poly.pdbx_seq_one_letter_code
_entity_poly.pdbx_strand_id
1 'polypeptide(L)'
;HFEHTYFLNESNIIFLLHKCGLKIIKKQYYKSHSIFYHLKKHKNYTNIPIESVKEYNMGYKSLLTEKIDYFKTNLTYINSIISEKENVFIFGCHSNTQVMLYFGLNCKKITYILDNDPEKWDKYFYGYDLICKSSNIISSVQNPFVICNVGVYSNEIKSQLLKLNNTVEFLNLI
;
A
#
# COMPACT_ATOMS: atom_id res chain seq x y z
N HIS A 1 2.87 4.84 -7.26
CA HIS A 1 2.55 6.23 -6.90
C HIS A 1 3.20 7.13 -7.94
N PHE A 2 2.41 7.79 -8.78
CA PHE A 2 2.93 8.70 -9.82
C PHE A 2 3.57 9.98 -9.25
N GLU A 3 3.37 10.25 -7.97
CA GLU A 3 3.87 11.43 -7.27
C GLU A 3 5.32 11.30 -6.81
N HIS A 4 5.86 10.07 -6.77
CA HIS A 4 7.22 9.81 -6.29
C HIS A 4 8.09 9.24 -7.40
N THR A 5 9.01 10.04 -7.89
CA THR A 5 9.99 9.61 -8.90
C THR A 5 11.06 8.71 -8.28
N TYR A 6 11.37 8.90 -6.99
CA TYR A 6 12.38 8.14 -6.26
C TYR A 6 11.88 7.75 -4.87
N PHE A 7 12.17 6.52 -4.46
CA PHE A 7 12.05 6.06 -3.09
C PHE A 7 13.43 6.04 -2.47
N LEU A 8 13.69 6.98 -1.56
CA LEU A 8 14.96 7.10 -0.87
C LEU A 8 14.83 6.57 0.55
N ASN A 9 15.73 5.67 0.93
CA ASN A 9 15.92 5.32 2.33
C ASN A 9 16.72 6.41 3.05
N GLU A 10 16.76 6.36 4.38
CA GLU A 10 17.41 7.38 5.19
C GLU A 10 18.91 7.51 4.89
N SER A 11 19.61 6.41 4.63
CA SER A 11 21.05 6.45 4.30
C SER A 11 21.30 7.16 2.99
N ASN A 12 20.44 6.96 1.99
CA ASN A 12 20.53 7.68 0.71
C ASN A 12 20.27 9.19 0.89
N ILE A 13 19.30 9.54 1.76
CA ILE A 13 19.02 10.95 2.08
C ILE A 13 20.24 11.58 2.76
N ILE A 14 20.80 10.93 3.79
CA ILE A 14 21.98 11.41 4.50
C ILE A 14 23.15 11.59 3.53
N PHE A 15 23.41 10.62 2.66
CA PHE A 15 24.45 10.70 1.63
C PHE A 15 24.25 11.91 0.71
N LEU A 16 23.02 12.11 0.20
CA LEU A 16 22.70 13.23 -0.68
C LEU A 16 22.86 14.58 0.03
N LEU A 17 22.40 14.69 1.27
CA LEU A 17 22.53 15.91 2.07
C LEU A 17 24.00 16.27 2.31
N HIS A 18 24.82 15.28 2.67
CA HIS A 18 26.25 15.48 2.80
C HIS A 18 26.88 15.92 1.48
N LYS A 19 26.54 15.28 0.36
CA LYS A 19 27.02 15.64 -0.97
C LYS A 19 26.64 17.06 -1.35
N CYS A 20 25.52 17.58 -0.85
CA CYS A 20 25.07 18.95 -1.05
C CYS A 20 25.63 19.94 0.00
N GLY A 21 26.54 19.52 0.87
CA GLY A 21 27.10 20.37 1.93
C GLY A 21 26.07 20.75 3.00
N LEU A 22 25.11 19.88 3.28
CA LEU A 22 24.05 20.08 4.27
C LEU A 22 24.24 19.15 5.47
N LYS A 23 24.03 19.69 6.67
CA LYS A 23 24.05 18.93 7.94
C LYS A 23 22.66 18.90 8.53
N ILE A 24 22.22 17.73 9.01
CA ILE A 24 20.98 17.56 9.76
C ILE A 24 21.17 18.13 11.16
N ILE A 25 20.33 19.10 11.54
CA ILE A 25 20.27 19.69 12.86
C ILE A 25 19.18 19.03 13.70
N LYS A 26 18.03 18.74 13.08
CA LYS A 26 16.91 18.08 13.73
C LYS A 26 16.22 17.16 12.74
N LYS A 27 15.76 16.02 13.23
CA LYS A 27 14.92 15.07 12.51
C LYS A 27 13.62 14.89 13.31
N GLN A 28 12.49 14.91 12.61
CA GLN A 28 11.19 14.72 13.23
C GLN A 28 10.36 13.77 12.37
N TYR A 29 9.85 12.72 12.98
CA TYR A 29 8.90 11.82 12.34
C TYR A 29 7.49 12.41 12.41
N TYR A 30 6.76 12.30 11.31
CA TYR A 30 5.35 12.58 11.27
C TYR A 30 4.60 11.28 11.00
N LYS A 31 3.92 10.76 12.02
CA LYS A 31 3.30 9.43 11.99
C LYS A 31 4.32 8.38 11.57
N SER A 32 3.88 7.36 10.81
CA SER A 32 4.72 6.25 10.31
C SER A 32 5.22 6.43 8.87
N HIS A 33 4.91 7.54 8.21
CA HIS A 33 5.10 7.66 6.75
C HIS A 33 5.96 8.83 6.29
N SER A 34 6.32 9.79 7.15
CA SER A 34 7.07 10.98 6.74
C SER A 34 8.13 11.37 7.75
N ILE A 35 9.22 11.94 7.24
CA ILE A 35 10.32 12.47 8.05
C ILE A 35 10.60 13.89 7.60
N PHE A 36 10.64 14.82 8.55
CA PHE A 36 11.07 16.19 8.33
C PHE A 36 12.50 16.38 8.80
N TYR A 37 13.33 16.99 7.97
CA TYR A 37 14.71 17.31 8.28
C TYR A 37 14.89 18.82 8.35
N HIS A 38 15.37 19.32 9.50
CA HIS A 38 15.86 20.68 9.64
C HIS A 38 17.36 20.68 9.30
N LEU A 39 17.76 21.45 8.31
CA LEU A 39 19.09 21.40 7.72
C LEU A 39 19.81 22.73 7.91
N LYS A 40 21.15 22.67 7.97
CA LYS A 40 22.03 23.83 7.97
C LYS A 40 23.16 23.61 6.96
N LYS A 41 23.59 24.65 6.25
CA LYS A 41 24.80 24.61 5.43
C LYS A 41 26.02 24.29 6.30
N HIS A 42 26.87 23.39 5.82
CA HIS A 42 28.11 23.00 6.46
C HIS A 42 29.29 23.25 5.52
N LYS A 43 30.30 24.00 5.99
CA LYS A 43 31.45 24.40 5.15
C LYS A 43 32.46 23.29 4.91
N ASN A 44 32.53 22.29 5.82
CA ASN A 44 33.47 21.18 5.72
C ASN A 44 32.73 19.93 5.27
N TYR A 45 32.92 19.55 4.04
CA TYR A 45 32.38 18.37 3.42
C TYR A 45 33.17 17.14 3.87
N THR A 46 32.56 16.23 4.60
CA THR A 46 33.13 14.89 4.83
C THR A 46 32.55 13.95 3.79
N ASN A 47 33.40 13.40 2.92
CA ASN A 47 33.01 12.36 1.98
C ASN A 47 32.51 11.15 2.78
N ILE A 48 31.23 10.84 2.69
CA ILE A 48 30.72 9.54 3.11
C ILE A 48 31.11 8.53 2.04
N PRO A 49 31.84 7.46 2.38
CA PRO A 49 32.20 6.45 1.41
C PRO A 49 30.95 5.82 0.76
N ILE A 50 30.95 5.68 -0.57
CA ILE A 50 29.85 5.03 -1.30
C ILE A 50 29.63 3.59 -0.81
N GLU A 51 30.71 2.95 -0.37
CA GLU A 51 30.68 1.59 0.21
C GLU A 51 29.73 1.47 1.39
N SER A 52 29.69 2.44 2.31
CA SER A 52 28.79 2.44 3.46
C SER A 52 27.31 2.50 3.04
N VAL A 53 27.00 3.18 1.94
CA VAL A 53 25.66 3.24 1.37
C VAL A 53 25.29 1.91 0.70
N LYS A 54 26.25 1.26 0.05
CA LYS A 54 26.03 -0.07 -0.56
C LYS A 54 25.74 -1.14 0.46
N GLU A 55 26.51 -1.22 1.56
CA GLU A 55 26.28 -2.18 2.65
C GLU A 55 24.90 -1.99 3.26
N TYR A 56 24.50 -0.75 3.50
CA TYR A 56 23.18 -0.45 4.03
C TYR A 56 22.05 -0.86 3.07
N ASN A 57 22.24 -0.66 1.76
CA ASN A 57 21.27 -1.07 0.73
C ASN A 57 21.13 -2.60 0.61
N MET A 58 22.19 -3.36 0.90
CA MET A 58 22.10 -4.83 0.92
C MET A 58 21.16 -5.32 2.03
N GLY A 59 21.18 -4.70 3.23
CA GLY A 59 20.23 -4.98 4.29
C GLY A 59 18.77 -4.70 3.88
N TYR A 60 18.51 -3.61 3.18
CA TYR A 60 17.17 -3.31 2.66
C TYR A 60 16.70 -4.31 1.60
N LYS A 61 17.60 -4.85 0.78
CA LYS A 61 17.25 -5.88 -0.19
C LYS A 61 16.72 -7.15 0.50
N SER A 62 17.38 -7.59 1.57
CA SER A 62 16.92 -8.74 2.36
C SER A 62 15.53 -8.48 2.95
N LEU A 63 15.35 -7.34 3.62
CA LEU A 63 14.05 -6.95 4.19
C LEU A 63 12.93 -6.86 3.14
N LEU A 64 13.24 -6.33 1.96
CA LEU A 64 12.28 -6.29 0.86
C LEU A 64 11.88 -7.68 0.39
N THR A 65 12.87 -8.58 0.23
CA THR A 65 12.62 -9.97 -0.17
C THR A 65 11.73 -10.68 0.85
N GLU A 66 12.04 -10.59 2.13
CA GLU A 66 11.23 -11.15 3.22
C GLU A 66 9.78 -10.62 3.19
N LYS A 67 9.61 -9.32 2.95
CA LYS A 67 8.28 -8.70 2.83
C LYS A 67 7.52 -9.21 1.59
N ILE A 68 8.18 -9.39 0.47
CA ILE A 68 7.57 -9.95 -0.75
C ILE A 68 7.12 -11.39 -0.49
N ASP A 69 7.94 -12.21 0.12
CA ASP A 69 7.64 -13.62 0.39
C ASP A 69 6.50 -13.75 1.42
N TYR A 70 6.52 -12.94 2.47
CA TYR A 70 5.40 -12.83 3.41
C TYR A 70 4.10 -12.44 2.69
N PHE A 71 4.17 -11.47 1.79
CA PHE A 71 3.01 -11.00 1.03
C PHE A 71 2.45 -12.10 0.12
N LYS A 72 3.30 -12.83 -0.59
CA LYS A 72 2.90 -13.96 -1.45
C LYS A 72 2.25 -15.09 -0.65
N THR A 73 2.81 -15.42 0.51
CA THR A 73 2.26 -16.44 1.41
C THR A 73 0.85 -16.06 1.88
N ASN A 74 0.68 -14.79 2.29
CA ASN A 74 -0.64 -14.28 2.68
C ASN A 74 -1.64 -14.30 1.52
N LEU A 75 -1.22 -14.00 0.29
CA LEU A 75 -2.12 -14.06 -0.87
C LEU A 75 -2.57 -15.48 -1.18
N THR A 76 -1.73 -16.49 -0.97
CA THR A 76 -2.14 -17.90 -1.09
C THR A 76 -3.25 -18.23 -0.09
N TYR A 77 -3.11 -17.80 1.15
CA TYR A 77 -4.15 -17.95 2.18
C TYR A 77 -5.42 -17.16 1.83
N ILE A 78 -5.31 -15.92 1.37
CA ILE A 78 -6.45 -15.11 0.93
C ILE A 78 -7.18 -15.80 -0.22
N ASN A 79 -6.46 -16.31 -1.21
CA ASN A 79 -7.03 -17.02 -2.34
C ASN A 79 -7.80 -18.28 -1.91
N SER A 80 -7.32 -19.02 -0.91
CA SER A 80 -8.06 -20.17 -0.37
C SER A 80 -9.39 -19.76 0.26
N ILE A 81 -9.44 -18.65 0.98
CA ILE A 81 -10.67 -18.13 1.58
C ILE A 81 -11.65 -17.66 0.51
N ILE A 82 -11.20 -16.82 -0.42
CA ILE A 82 -12.11 -16.25 -1.44
C ILE A 82 -12.58 -17.28 -2.45
N SER A 83 -11.88 -18.43 -2.60
CA SER A 83 -12.34 -19.51 -3.47
C SER A 83 -13.74 -20.02 -3.09
N GLU A 84 -14.05 -20.03 -1.80
CA GLU A 84 -15.31 -20.50 -1.22
C GLU A 84 -16.41 -19.42 -1.16
N LYS A 85 -16.08 -18.17 -1.57
CA LYS A 85 -17.03 -17.05 -1.52
C LYS A 85 -17.58 -16.75 -2.92
N GLU A 86 -18.85 -16.33 -2.98
CA GLU A 86 -19.52 -16.01 -4.25
C GLU A 86 -19.39 -14.52 -4.62
N ASN A 87 -19.63 -13.63 -3.66
CA ASN A 87 -19.69 -12.18 -3.88
C ASN A 87 -18.48 -11.51 -3.25
N VAL A 88 -17.33 -11.56 -3.94
CA VAL A 88 -16.05 -11.04 -3.43
C VAL A 88 -15.77 -9.67 -4.01
N PHE A 89 -15.48 -8.73 -3.12
CA PHE A 89 -15.09 -7.37 -3.46
C PHE A 89 -13.74 -7.03 -2.82
N ILE A 90 -13.02 -6.09 -3.40
CA ILE A 90 -11.86 -5.47 -2.77
C ILE A 90 -12.12 -3.98 -2.60
N PHE A 91 -11.91 -3.44 -1.41
CA PHE A 91 -12.06 -2.01 -1.19
C PHE A 91 -10.73 -1.29 -1.34
N GLY A 92 -10.74 -0.24 -2.17
CA GLY A 92 -9.61 0.63 -2.49
C GLY A 92 -9.09 0.46 -3.91
N CYS A 93 -9.49 1.34 -4.81
CA CYS A 93 -8.99 1.44 -6.18
C CYS A 93 -7.66 2.22 -6.19
N HIS A 94 -6.58 1.58 -5.71
CA HIS A 94 -5.27 2.20 -5.50
C HIS A 94 -4.10 1.19 -5.61
N SER A 95 -2.89 1.68 -5.42
CA SER A 95 -1.64 0.91 -5.60
C SER A 95 -1.56 -0.38 -4.78
N ASN A 96 -2.10 -0.43 -3.55
CA ASN A 96 -2.07 -1.67 -2.75
C ASN A 96 -2.89 -2.78 -3.40
N THR A 97 -4.06 -2.47 -3.97
CA THR A 97 -4.86 -3.43 -4.74
C THR A 97 -4.10 -3.92 -5.96
N GLN A 98 -3.41 -3.01 -6.67
CA GLN A 98 -2.58 -3.37 -7.82
C GLN A 98 -1.44 -4.33 -7.41
N VAL A 99 -0.79 -4.07 -6.29
CA VAL A 99 0.27 -4.93 -5.75
C VAL A 99 -0.29 -6.32 -5.38
N MET A 100 -1.46 -6.40 -4.74
CA MET A 100 -2.09 -7.69 -4.43
C MET A 100 -2.38 -8.50 -5.69
N LEU A 101 -2.96 -7.88 -6.69
CA LEU A 101 -3.26 -8.53 -7.97
C LEU A 101 -1.98 -8.95 -8.70
N TYR A 102 -0.96 -8.09 -8.71
CA TYR A 102 0.34 -8.39 -9.32
C TYR A 102 1.03 -9.60 -8.67
N PHE A 103 0.96 -9.74 -7.35
CA PHE A 103 1.55 -10.86 -6.61
C PHE A 103 0.66 -12.11 -6.56
N GLY A 104 -0.48 -12.11 -7.22
CA GLY A 104 -1.26 -13.33 -7.45
C GLY A 104 -2.58 -13.44 -6.71
N LEU A 105 -3.18 -12.32 -6.24
CA LEU A 105 -4.58 -12.34 -5.84
C LEU A 105 -5.44 -12.74 -7.04
N ASN A 106 -6.31 -13.73 -6.84
CA ASN A 106 -7.14 -14.27 -7.93
C ASN A 106 -8.20 -13.25 -8.40
N CYS A 107 -7.85 -12.48 -9.42
CA CYS A 107 -8.73 -11.44 -9.98
C CYS A 107 -10.07 -12.00 -10.51
N LYS A 108 -10.12 -13.27 -10.95
CA LYS A 108 -11.35 -13.91 -11.46
C LYS A 108 -12.40 -14.12 -10.37
N LYS A 109 -12.01 -14.10 -9.10
CA LYS A 109 -12.93 -14.20 -7.96
C LYS A 109 -13.43 -12.84 -7.48
N ILE A 110 -12.82 -11.75 -7.95
CA ILE A 110 -13.21 -10.39 -7.57
C ILE A 110 -14.34 -9.91 -8.48
N THR A 111 -15.49 -9.58 -7.91
CA THR A 111 -16.64 -9.06 -8.67
C THR A 111 -16.40 -7.62 -9.11
N TYR A 112 -16.04 -6.75 -8.15
CA TYR A 112 -15.69 -5.34 -8.39
C TYR A 112 -14.66 -4.86 -7.38
N ILE A 113 -13.97 -3.78 -7.76
CA ILE A 113 -13.21 -2.96 -6.82
C ILE A 113 -14.15 -1.86 -6.31
N LEU A 114 -14.21 -1.64 -5.00
CA LEU A 114 -15.02 -0.60 -4.38
C LEU A 114 -14.13 0.59 -4.03
N ASP A 115 -14.63 1.80 -4.26
CA ASP A 115 -13.96 3.02 -3.82
C ASP A 115 -15.00 4.11 -3.50
N ASN A 116 -14.65 5.04 -2.61
CA ASN A 116 -15.50 6.19 -2.27
C ASN A 116 -15.32 7.37 -3.23
N ASP A 117 -14.28 7.35 -4.06
CA ASP A 117 -13.99 8.41 -5.01
C ASP A 117 -14.83 8.26 -6.28
N PRO A 118 -15.80 9.14 -6.54
CA PRO A 118 -16.67 9.04 -7.71
C PRO A 118 -15.91 9.19 -9.04
N GLU A 119 -14.74 9.81 -9.05
CA GLU A 119 -13.95 9.94 -10.27
C GLU A 119 -13.38 8.62 -10.76
N LYS A 120 -13.32 7.60 -9.91
CA LYS A 120 -12.85 6.26 -10.26
C LYS A 120 -13.97 5.32 -10.72
N TRP A 121 -15.23 5.65 -10.45
CA TRP A 121 -16.34 4.74 -10.73
C TRP A 121 -16.52 4.49 -12.22
N ASP A 122 -16.95 3.30 -12.53
CA ASP A 122 -17.22 2.80 -13.88
C ASP A 122 -15.98 2.79 -14.82
N LYS A 123 -14.80 2.93 -14.23
CA LYS A 123 -13.53 2.82 -14.94
C LYS A 123 -12.86 1.48 -14.65
N TYR A 124 -12.15 0.97 -15.64
CA TYR A 124 -11.33 -0.22 -15.48
C TYR A 124 -10.13 0.05 -14.58
N PHE A 125 -9.84 -0.92 -13.75
CA PHE A 125 -8.63 -0.87 -12.94
C PHE A 125 -7.40 -1.14 -13.80
N TYR A 126 -6.37 -0.33 -13.59
CA TYR A 126 -5.18 -0.33 -14.42
C TYR A 126 -4.54 -1.72 -14.57
N GLY A 127 -4.52 -2.23 -15.82
CA GLY A 127 -3.91 -3.52 -16.18
C GLY A 127 -4.79 -4.75 -15.91
N TYR A 128 -6.05 -4.58 -15.46
CA TYR A 128 -6.96 -5.68 -15.13
C TYR A 128 -8.36 -5.43 -15.67
N ASP A 129 -9.06 -6.52 -16.00
CA ASP A 129 -10.47 -6.50 -16.38
C ASP A 129 -11.36 -6.48 -15.12
N LEU A 130 -11.15 -5.48 -14.28
CA LEU A 130 -11.91 -5.22 -13.07
C LEU A 130 -12.40 -3.78 -13.09
N ILE A 131 -13.69 -3.59 -12.80
CA ILE A 131 -14.31 -2.26 -12.77
C ILE A 131 -14.37 -1.74 -11.34
N CYS A 132 -14.04 -0.45 -11.16
CA CYS A 132 -14.25 0.26 -9.92
C CYS A 132 -15.72 0.69 -9.82
N LYS A 133 -16.35 0.45 -8.67
CA LYS A 133 -17.73 0.80 -8.38
C LYS A 133 -17.86 1.56 -7.07
N SER A 134 -18.95 2.31 -6.93
CA SER A 134 -19.35 2.85 -5.65
C SER A 134 -19.59 1.75 -4.62
N SER A 135 -19.17 1.96 -3.38
CA SER A 135 -19.48 1.05 -2.27
C SER A 135 -20.99 0.82 -2.04
N ASN A 136 -21.83 1.72 -2.53
CA ASN A 136 -23.30 1.60 -2.41
C ASN A 136 -23.87 0.34 -3.07
N ILE A 137 -23.18 -0.24 -4.06
CA ILE A 137 -23.67 -1.45 -4.75
C ILE A 137 -23.86 -2.64 -3.80
N ILE A 138 -23.09 -2.72 -2.69
CA ILE A 138 -23.19 -3.85 -1.76
C ILE A 138 -24.51 -3.89 -1.01
N SER A 139 -25.27 -2.79 -0.97
CA SER A 139 -26.59 -2.73 -0.29
C SER A 139 -27.60 -3.74 -0.83
N SER A 140 -27.47 -4.13 -2.10
CA SER A 140 -28.33 -5.10 -2.78
C SER A 140 -27.70 -6.49 -2.96
N VAL A 141 -26.49 -6.70 -2.44
CA VAL A 141 -25.76 -7.96 -2.60
C VAL A 141 -26.02 -8.86 -1.40
N GLN A 142 -26.30 -10.12 -1.64
CA GLN A 142 -26.44 -11.11 -0.58
C GLN A 142 -25.06 -11.57 -0.09
N ASN A 143 -24.83 -11.47 1.23
CA ASN A 143 -23.60 -11.90 1.89
C ASN A 143 -22.30 -11.43 1.17
N PRO A 144 -22.09 -10.12 0.98
CA PRO A 144 -20.88 -9.64 0.33
C PRO A 144 -19.65 -9.88 1.19
N PHE A 145 -18.59 -10.38 0.59
CA PHE A 145 -17.30 -10.59 1.23
C PHE A 145 -16.31 -9.53 0.75
N VAL A 146 -15.76 -8.72 1.65
CA VAL A 146 -14.92 -7.58 1.29
C VAL A 146 -13.50 -7.74 1.82
N ILE A 147 -12.54 -7.73 0.91
CA ILE A 147 -11.12 -7.58 1.24
C ILE A 147 -10.86 -6.09 1.48
N CYS A 148 -10.69 -5.71 2.74
CA CYS A 148 -10.50 -4.32 3.13
C CYS A 148 -9.01 -4.04 3.41
N ASN A 149 -8.28 -3.57 2.40
CA ASN A 149 -6.84 -3.27 2.48
C ASN A 149 -6.56 -1.77 2.35
N VAL A 150 -7.09 -0.97 3.27
CA VAL A 150 -6.98 0.50 3.25
C VAL A 150 -6.20 1.07 4.46
N GLY A 151 -5.41 0.25 5.11
CA GLY A 151 -4.53 0.64 6.21
C GLY A 151 -5.30 1.29 7.36
N VAL A 152 -4.89 2.50 7.75
CA VAL A 152 -5.46 3.24 8.90
C VAL A 152 -6.94 3.57 8.76
N TYR A 153 -7.50 3.52 7.57
CA TYR A 153 -8.92 3.78 7.30
C TYR A 153 -9.80 2.53 7.38
N SER A 154 -9.22 1.35 7.66
CA SER A 154 -9.96 0.07 7.63
C SER A 154 -11.18 0.06 8.55
N ASN A 155 -11.08 0.60 9.75
CA ASN A 155 -12.21 0.62 10.70
C ASN A 155 -13.33 1.55 10.25
N GLU A 156 -12.99 2.70 9.69
CA GLU A 156 -13.96 3.66 9.13
C GLU A 156 -14.72 3.02 7.97
N ILE A 157 -13.99 2.42 7.02
CA ILE A 157 -14.58 1.76 5.86
C ILE A 157 -15.45 0.57 6.27
N LYS A 158 -15.00 -0.28 7.20
CA LYS A 158 -15.82 -1.39 7.71
C LYS A 158 -17.12 -0.89 8.32
N SER A 159 -17.06 0.17 9.12
CA SER A 159 -18.25 0.78 9.71
C SER A 159 -19.19 1.36 8.66
N GLN A 160 -18.66 1.96 7.59
CA GLN A 160 -19.44 2.44 6.46
C GLN A 160 -20.16 1.29 5.74
N LEU A 161 -19.43 0.22 5.41
CA LEU A 161 -19.97 -0.92 4.68
C LEU A 161 -21.03 -1.69 5.48
N LEU A 162 -20.86 -1.85 6.79
CA LEU A 162 -21.85 -2.46 7.68
C LEU A 162 -23.15 -1.66 7.75
N LYS A 163 -23.09 -0.33 7.61
CA LYS A 163 -24.30 0.51 7.53
C LYS A 163 -25.05 0.32 6.21
N LEU A 164 -24.36 0.00 5.13
CA LEU A 164 -24.96 -0.27 3.83
C LEU A 164 -25.54 -1.68 3.76
N ASN A 165 -24.87 -2.64 4.39
CA ASN A 165 -25.31 -4.04 4.41
C ASN A 165 -24.74 -4.72 5.66
N ASN A 166 -25.62 -5.12 6.58
CA ASN A 166 -25.24 -5.74 7.84
C ASN A 166 -24.75 -7.20 7.72
N THR A 167 -24.89 -7.81 6.54
CA THR A 167 -24.38 -9.17 6.25
C THR A 167 -22.97 -9.17 5.64
N VAL A 168 -22.31 -8.01 5.54
CA VAL A 168 -20.95 -7.92 5.02
C VAL A 168 -19.98 -8.71 5.89
N GLU A 169 -19.27 -9.61 5.27
CA GLU A 169 -18.09 -10.27 5.86
C GLU A 169 -16.80 -9.60 5.41
N PHE A 170 -15.83 -9.54 6.29
CA PHE A 170 -14.52 -8.94 6.00
C PHE A 170 -13.38 -9.92 6.11
N LEU A 171 -12.46 -9.86 5.17
CA LEU A 171 -11.14 -10.42 5.39
C LEU A 171 -10.31 -9.44 6.25
N ASN A 172 -9.92 -9.90 7.43
CA ASN A 172 -8.98 -9.18 8.26
C ASN A 172 -7.55 -9.55 7.79
N LEU A 173 -6.90 -8.65 7.08
CA LEU A 173 -5.47 -8.75 6.83
C LEU A 173 -4.76 -8.36 8.14
N ILE A 174 -4.03 -9.30 8.70
CA ILE A 174 -3.21 -9.13 9.93
C ILE A 174 -1.96 -8.33 9.59
#